data_30b26404d7fa74fecb559a9af8cadb5e
#
_entry.id   30b26404d7fa74fecb559a9af8cadb5e
#
_cell.length_a   1.000
_cell.length_b   1.000
_cell.length_c   1.000
_cell.angle_alpha   90.00
_cell.angle_beta   90.00
_cell.angle_gamma   90.00
#
_symmetry.space_group_name_H-M   'P 1'
#
loop_
_entity.id
_entity.type
_entity.pdbx_description
1 polymer ?
#
loop_
_entity_poly.entity_id
_entity_poly.type
_entity_poly.pdbx_seq_one_letter_code
_entity_poly.pdbx_strand_id
1 'polypeptide(L)'
;MRKLLFISLLLVGCTELETQNSTKTYFDLASLVNQQIAELNKNQPLTHKNLAIEEKKEVLNTTKINWQKELELFLQADLNKQSYQLSYNKEETPKMVVYMLKEGESLPVKSLKIIFDEDKSVKHIEALIQTENYLYKSEKYLLMTLDKNHLTHYQIEGLQELFIGKKKRFKADGIVVWN
;
A
#
# COMPACT_ATOMS: atom_id res chain seq x y z
N MET A 1 -68.83 -6.86 -23.91
CA MET A 1 -67.44 -6.73 -24.38
C MET A 1 -66.69 -5.78 -23.42
N ARG A 2 -65.99 -6.39 -22.46
CA ARG A 2 -65.29 -5.63 -21.38
C ARG A 2 -63.80 -5.53 -21.72
N LYS A 3 -63.32 -4.35 -22.12
CA LYS A 3 -61.90 -4.09 -22.40
C LYS A 3 -61.15 -3.95 -21.07
N LEU A 4 -60.26 -4.89 -20.76
CA LEU A 4 -59.25 -4.79 -19.70
C LEU A 4 -58.11 -3.91 -20.19
N LEU A 5 -57.92 -2.78 -19.51
CA LEU A 5 -56.77 -1.90 -19.74
C LEU A 5 -55.63 -2.36 -18.81
N PHE A 6 -54.58 -2.94 -19.38
CA PHE A 6 -53.35 -3.27 -18.64
C PHE A 6 -52.50 -1.99 -18.53
N ILE A 7 -52.41 -1.44 -17.32
CA ILE A 7 -51.46 -0.36 -16.99
C ILE A 7 -50.14 -1.03 -16.59
N SER A 8 -49.16 -0.96 -17.49
CA SER A 8 -47.77 -1.36 -17.21
C SER A 8 -47.07 -0.27 -16.42
N LEU A 9 -46.81 -0.53 -15.16
CA LEU A 9 -46.06 0.38 -14.27
C LEU A 9 -44.56 0.13 -14.45
N LEU A 10 -43.89 1.00 -15.24
CA LEU A 10 -42.44 1.00 -15.39
C LEU A 10 -41.80 1.58 -14.11
N LEU A 11 -41.26 0.73 -13.28
CA LEU A 11 -40.37 1.12 -12.18
C LEU A 11 -39.00 1.46 -12.73
N VAL A 12 -38.73 2.73 -12.94
CA VAL A 12 -37.39 3.27 -13.18
C VAL A 12 -36.68 3.32 -11.84
N GLY A 13 -35.91 2.27 -11.53
CA GLY A 13 -34.98 2.28 -10.40
C GLY A 13 -33.77 3.11 -10.77
N CYS A 14 -33.69 4.35 -10.28
CA CYS A 14 -32.43 5.10 -10.24
C CYS A 14 -31.53 4.42 -9.20
N THR A 15 -30.52 3.67 -9.63
CA THR A 15 -29.37 3.34 -8.80
C THR A 15 -28.47 4.56 -8.80
N GLU A 16 -28.64 5.45 -7.81
CA GLU A 16 -27.61 6.41 -7.47
C GLU A 16 -26.42 5.60 -6.94
N LEU A 17 -25.34 5.55 -7.73
CA LEU A 17 -24.01 5.20 -7.24
C LEU A 17 -23.61 6.33 -6.27
N GLU A 18 -23.93 6.14 -4.99
CA GLU A 18 -23.33 6.95 -3.93
C GLU A 18 -21.81 6.74 -3.99
N THR A 19 -21.14 7.70 -4.58
CA THR A 19 -19.70 7.89 -4.36
C THR A 19 -19.57 8.26 -2.88
N GLN A 20 -19.36 7.25 -2.03
CA GLN A 20 -19.04 7.47 -0.63
C GLN A 20 -17.72 8.25 -0.60
N ASN A 21 -17.81 9.57 -0.46
CA ASN A 21 -16.72 10.41 0.03
C ASN A 21 -16.49 10.03 1.50
N SER A 22 -15.90 8.88 1.73
CA SER A 22 -15.41 8.50 3.05
C SER A 22 -14.30 9.48 3.40
N THR A 23 -14.55 10.37 4.34
CA THR A 23 -13.50 11.22 4.93
C THR A 23 -12.39 10.30 5.42
N LYS A 24 -11.21 10.40 4.79
CA LYS A 24 -10.06 9.57 5.15
C LYS A 24 -9.62 9.93 6.57
N THR A 25 -9.63 8.95 7.45
CA THR A 25 -9.26 9.11 8.86
C THR A 25 -7.74 9.17 9.02
N TYR A 26 -7.02 8.49 8.14
CA TYR A 26 -5.57 8.36 8.15
C TYR A 26 -4.94 8.98 6.89
N PHE A 27 -3.62 9.07 6.85
CA PHE A 27 -2.90 9.50 5.65
C PHE A 27 -3.31 8.65 4.43
N ASP A 28 -3.53 9.30 3.29
CA ASP A 28 -3.98 8.67 2.05
C ASP A 28 -2.82 7.99 1.31
N LEU A 29 -2.33 6.89 1.87
CA LEU A 29 -1.24 6.13 1.30
C LEU A 29 -1.62 5.53 -0.06
N ALA A 30 -2.84 5.01 -0.18
CA ALA A 30 -3.30 4.37 -1.41
C ALA A 30 -3.31 5.34 -2.59
N SER A 31 -3.78 6.58 -2.41
CA SER A 31 -3.75 7.59 -3.48
C SER A 31 -2.33 7.96 -3.87
N LEU A 32 -1.43 8.15 -2.91
CA LEU A 32 -0.02 8.46 -3.20
C LEU A 32 0.65 7.32 -3.98
N VAL A 33 0.50 6.07 -3.54
CA VAL A 33 1.10 4.91 -4.21
C VAL A 33 0.52 4.73 -5.62
N ASN A 34 -0.81 4.88 -5.80
CA ASN A 34 -1.43 4.79 -7.12
C ASN A 34 -0.97 5.91 -8.06
N GLN A 35 -0.73 7.12 -7.55
CA GLN A 35 -0.13 8.21 -8.33
C GLN A 35 1.29 7.84 -8.79
N GLN A 36 2.13 7.29 -7.90
CA GLN A 36 3.46 6.81 -8.27
C GLN A 36 3.38 5.70 -9.34
N ILE A 37 2.48 4.72 -9.17
CA ILE A 37 2.29 3.65 -10.15
C ILE A 37 1.91 4.20 -11.53
N ALA A 38 0.99 5.16 -11.58
CA ALA A 38 0.57 5.78 -12.85
C ALA A 38 1.73 6.53 -13.54
N GLU A 39 2.51 7.26 -12.77
CA GLU A 39 3.66 8.02 -13.26
C GLU A 39 4.79 7.10 -13.75
N LEU A 40 5.12 6.06 -12.99
CA LEU A 40 6.14 5.07 -13.34
C LEU A 40 5.75 4.26 -14.58
N ASN A 41 4.47 3.89 -14.72
CA ASN A 41 3.97 3.21 -15.93
C ASN A 41 4.02 4.11 -17.17
N LYS A 42 3.77 5.42 -17.01
CA LYS A 42 3.82 6.40 -18.10
C LYS A 42 5.26 6.66 -18.58
N ASN A 43 6.17 6.87 -17.64
CA ASN A 43 7.53 7.33 -17.94
C ASN A 43 8.53 6.18 -18.14
N GLN A 44 8.23 4.97 -17.61
CA GLN A 44 9.07 3.77 -17.70
C GLN A 44 10.55 4.03 -17.36
N PRO A 45 10.86 4.65 -16.21
CA PRO A 45 12.23 5.01 -15.86
C PRO A 45 13.11 3.77 -15.72
N LEU A 46 14.41 3.94 -15.97
CA LEU A 46 15.38 2.89 -15.69
C LEU A 46 15.39 2.59 -14.18
N THR A 47 15.31 1.33 -13.84
CA THR A 47 15.32 0.89 -12.44
C THR A 47 16.41 -0.14 -12.23
N HIS A 48 17.26 0.13 -11.23
CA HIS A 48 18.26 -0.81 -10.73
C HIS A 48 17.63 -1.61 -9.59
N LYS A 49 17.42 -2.90 -9.81
CA LYS A 49 16.71 -3.76 -8.87
C LYS A 49 17.60 -4.87 -8.35
N ASN A 50 17.68 -4.99 -7.03
CA ASN A 50 18.37 -6.06 -6.32
C ASN A 50 17.34 -6.94 -5.63
N LEU A 51 17.35 -8.21 -5.94
CA LEU A 51 16.50 -9.21 -5.31
C LEU A 51 17.36 -10.19 -4.52
N ALA A 52 16.94 -10.55 -3.33
CA ALA A 52 17.58 -11.58 -2.53
C ALA A 52 16.50 -12.48 -1.92
N ILE A 53 16.67 -13.80 -2.05
CA ILE A 53 15.87 -14.83 -1.37
C ILE A 53 16.86 -15.80 -0.78
N GLU A 54 16.99 -15.81 0.55
CA GLU A 54 18.03 -16.54 1.27
C GLU A 54 19.43 -16.13 0.73
N GLU A 55 20.19 -17.09 0.23
CA GLU A 55 21.53 -16.88 -0.34
C GLU A 55 21.52 -16.49 -1.84
N LYS A 56 20.37 -16.64 -2.50
CA LYS A 56 20.24 -16.32 -3.92
C LYS A 56 20.04 -14.82 -4.12
N LYS A 57 20.86 -14.23 -4.98
CA LYS A 57 20.80 -12.82 -5.34
C LYS A 57 20.65 -12.67 -6.84
N GLU A 58 19.85 -11.70 -7.24
CA GLU A 58 19.66 -11.31 -8.64
C GLU A 58 19.71 -9.78 -8.75
N VAL A 59 20.39 -9.28 -9.78
CA VAL A 59 20.49 -7.85 -10.08
C VAL A 59 19.92 -7.63 -11.47
N LEU A 60 18.98 -6.70 -11.58
CA LEU A 60 18.32 -6.37 -12.83
C LEU A 60 18.40 -4.86 -13.08
N ASN A 61 18.68 -4.50 -14.33
CA ASN A 61 18.55 -3.13 -14.82
C ASN A 61 17.47 -3.14 -15.91
N THR A 62 16.32 -2.55 -15.64
CA THR A 62 15.17 -2.68 -16.55
C THR A 62 14.24 -1.46 -16.48
N THR A 63 13.57 -1.19 -17.60
CA THR A 63 12.44 -0.25 -17.65
C THR A 63 11.09 -0.98 -17.62
N LYS A 64 11.11 -2.33 -17.71
CA LYS A 64 9.90 -3.15 -17.82
C LYS A 64 9.55 -3.74 -16.45
N ILE A 65 8.86 -2.97 -15.63
CA ILE A 65 8.39 -3.37 -14.30
C ILE A 65 6.87 -3.34 -14.28
N ASN A 66 6.26 -4.34 -13.68
CA ASN A 66 4.85 -4.30 -13.33
C ASN A 66 4.70 -3.56 -12.00
N TRP A 67 4.61 -2.24 -12.05
CA TRP A 67 4.56 -1.38 -10.87
C TRP A 67 3.38 -1.66 -9.95
N GLN A 68 2.24 -2.11 -10.50
CA GLN A 68 1.09 -2.52 -9.68
C GLN A 68 1.43 -3.68 -8.74
N LYS A 69 2.17 -4.69 -9.26
CA LYS A 69 2.63 -5.82 -8.43
C LYS A 69 3.79 -5.44 -7.53
N GLU A 70 4.69 -4.61 -8.03
CA GLU A 70 5.90 -4.20 -7.30
C GLU A 70 5.57 -3.42 -6.03
N LEU A 71 4.60 -2.50 -6.12
CA LEU A 71 4.20 -1.63 -5.02
C LEU A 71 2.94 -2.12 -4.27
N GLU A 72 2.46 -3.33 -4.56
CA GLU A 72 1.24 -3.90 -3.97
C GLU A 72 1.28 -3.91 -2.43
N LEU A 73 2.43 -4.23 -1.84
CA LEU A 73 2.56 -4.27 -0.37
C LEU A 73 2.39 -2.89 0.26
N PHE A 74 2.78 -1.81 -0.43
CA PHE A 74 2.52 -0.44 0.03
C PHE A 74 1.02 -0.12 -0.02
N LEU A 75 0.29 -0.58 -1.04
CA LEU A 75 -1.17 -0.47 -1.08
C LEU A 75 -1.83 -1.28 0.05
N GLN A 76 -1.28 -2.45 0.40
CA GLN A 76 -1.75 -3.25 1.53
C GLN A 76 -1.53 -2.56 2.88
N ALA A 77 -0.54 -1.68 2.99
CA ALA A 77 -0.24 -0.90 4.19
C ALA A 77 -1.19 0.29 4.41
N ASP A 78 -2.07 0.61 3.46
CA ASP A 78 -3.06 1.68 3.64
C ASP A 78 -4.01 1.38 4.81
N LEU A 79 -4.21 2.40 5.67
CA LEU A 79 -5.02 2.30 6.88
C LEU A 79 -6.48 2.72 6.68
N ASN A 80 -6.83 3.30 5.51
CA ASN A 80 -8.19 3.81 5.26
C ASN A 80 -9.17 2.71 4.82
N LYS A 81 -9.05 1.52 5.43
CA LYS A 81 -10.00 0.42 5.28
C LYS A 81 -11.08 0.54 6.34
N GLN A 82 -12.32 0.24 5.99
CA GLN A 82 -13.45 0.32 6.92
C GLN A 82 -13.21 -0.47 8.22
N SER A 83 -12.57 -1.65 8.12
CA SER A 83 -12.24 -2.50 9.27
C SER A 83 -11.09 -1.98 10.14
N TYR A 84 -10.40 -0.89 9.73
CA TYR A 84 -9.25 -0.33 10.44
C TYR A 84 -9.60 0.98 11.18
N GLN A 85 -10.83 1.47 11.01
CA GLN A 85 -11.27 2.70 11.65
C GLN A 85 -11.08 2.63 13.17
N LEU A 86 -10.50 3.69 13.74
CA LEU A 86 -10.23 3.85 15.17
C LEU A 86 -9.23 2.84 15.79
N SER A 87 -8.60 1.96 15.00
CA SER A 87 -7.68 0.94 15.52
C SER A 87 -6.24 1.42 15.71
N TYR A 88 -5.91 2.66 15.31
CA TYR A 88 -4.56 3.20 15.43
C TYR A 88 -4.51 4.44 16.30
N ASN A 89 -3.45 4.55 17.11
CA ASN A 89 -3.01 5.79 17.73
C ASN A 89 -2.23 6.61 16.72
N LYS A 90 -2.44 7.93 16.72
CA LYS A 90 -1.73 8.89 15.87
C LYS A 90 -0.83 9.77 16.72
N GLU A 91 0.44 9.85 16.32
CA GLU A 91 1.40 10.83 16.81
C GLU A 91 1.82 11.72 15.65
N GLU A 92 1.79 13.03 15.81
CA GLU A 92 2.05 13.98 14.74
C GLU A 92 2.97 15.10 15.19
N THR A 93 3.94 15.40 14.35
CA THR A 93 4.83 16.56 14.45
C THR A 93 4.82 17.31 13.11
N PRO A 94 5.39 18.53 13.02
CA PRO A 94 5.45 19.23 11.73
C PRO A 94 6.16 18.48 10.59
N LYS A 95 7.04 17.53 10.93
CA LYS A 95 7.84 16.76 9.95
C LYS A 95 7.49 15.28 9.88
N MET A 96 6.55 14.78 10.67
CA MET A 96 6.29 13.34 10.75
C MET A 96 4.90 13.05 11.29
N VAL A 97 4.26 12.02 10.72
CA VAL A 97 3.06 11.39 11.28
C VAL A 97 3.34 9.90 11.46
N VAL A 98 3.04 9.38 12.65
CA VAL A 98 3.16 7.95 12.97
C VAL A 98 1.80 7.40 13.40
N TYR A 99 1.43 6.30 12.82
CA TYR A 99 0.27 5.50 13.23
C TYR A 99 0.76 4.19 13.82
N MET A 100 0.34 3.88 15.04
CA MET A 100 0.68 2.65 15.76
C MET A 100 -0.60 1.89 16.08
N LEU A 101 -0.62 0.60 15.77
CA LEU A 101 -1.76 -0.27 16.12
C LEU A 101 -1.99 -0.23 17.62
N LYS A 102 -3.23 -0.03 18.05
CA LYS A 102 -3.60 -0.01 19.47
C LYS A 102 -3.41 -1.38 20.10
N GLU A 103 -3.11 -1.37 21.39
CA GLU A 103 -3.06 -2.60 22.19
C GLU A 103 -4.41 -3.33 22.18
N GLY A 104 -4.37 -4.65 22.02
CA GLY A 104 -5.58 -5.48 21.90
C GLY A 104 -6.13 -5.63 20.49
N GLU A 105 -5.71 -4.79 19.54
CA GLU A 105 -6.10 -4.90 18.13
C GLU A 105 -5.27 -5.94 17.39
N SER A 106 -5.92 -6.70 16.48
CA SER A 106 -5.28 -7.78 15.72
C SER A 106 -5.36 -7.53 14.21
N LEU A 107 -4.72 -6.42 13.75
CA LEU A 107 -4.66 -6.06 12.34
C LEU A 107 -3.24 -6.29 11.79
N PRO A 108 -3.11 -6.55 10.46
CA PRO A 108 -1.81 -6.85 9.84
C PRO A 108 -0.83 -5.68 9.92
N VAL A 109 -1.26 -4.45 9.64
CA VAL A 109 -0.38 -3.27 9.69
C VAL A 109 -0.13 -2.90 11.14
N LYS A 110 1.11 -3.01 11.61
CA LYS A 110 1.49 -2.70 12.99
C LYS A 110 1.85 -1.25 13.16
N SER A 111 2.49 -0.67 12.14
CA SER A 111 2.82 0.75 12.12
C SER A 111 2.87 1.27 10.70
N LEU A 112 2.56 2.56 10.55
CA LEU A 112 2.74 3.35 9.35
C LEU A 112 3.31 4.70 9.75
N LYS A 113 4.46 5.07 9.18
CA LYS A 113 5.15 6.33 9.46
C LYS A 113 5.37 7.08 8.16
N ILE A 114 5.01 8.34 8.14
CA ILE A 114 5.18 9.27 7.04
C ILE A 114 6.10 10.38 7.49
N ILE A 115 7.17 10.63 6.76
CA ILE A 115 8.11 11.71 6.99
C ILE A 115 7.98 12.72 5.87
N PHE A 116 7.86 13.98 6.23
CA PHE A 116 7.72 15.09 5.30
C PHE A 116 9.01 15.88 5.17
N ASP A 117 9.23 16.46 4.02
CA ASP A 117 10.28 17.44 3.79
C ASP A 117 9.86 18.85 4.30
N GLU A 118 10.69 19.85 4.14
CA GLU A 118 10.42 21.22 4.61
C GLU A 118 9.26 21.87 3.88
N ASP A 119 9.04 21.52 2.61
CA ASP A 119 7.91 21.97 1.79
C ASP A 119 6.60 21.18 2.03
N LYS A 120 6.60 20.25 3.03
CA LYS A 120 5.50 19.34 3.35
C LYS A 120 5.23 18.25 2.29
N SER A 121 6.08 18.10 1.30
CA SER A 121 6.03 16.91 0.44
C SER A 121 6.43 15.65 1.22
N VAL A 122 5.93 14.49 0.79
CA VAL A 122 6.30 13.22 1.40
C VAL A 122 7.71 12.86 0.99
N LYS A 123 8.58 12.61 1.97
CA LYS A 123 9.97 12.21 1.78
C LYS A 123 10.18 10.71 1.96
N HIS A 124 9.67 10.17 3.06
CA HIS A 124 9.78 8.74 3.36
C HIS A 124 8.46 8.18 3.87
N ILE A 125 8.22 6.94 3.54
CA ILE A 125 7.15 6.12 4.08
C ILE A 125 7.77 4.83 4.60
N GLU A 126 7.47 4.50 5.85
CA GLU A 126 7.88 3.25 6.48
C GLU A 126 6.63 2.52 6.96
N ALA A 127 6.54 1.21 6.72
CA ALA A 127 5.45 0.41 7.25
C ALA A 127 5.95 -0.94 7.75
N LEU A 128 5.34 -1.42 8.83
CA LEU A 128 5.55 -2.75 9.37
C LEU A 128 4.24 -3.54 9.23
N ILE A 129 4.29 -4.64 8.50
CA ILE A 129 3.17 -5.57 8.32
C ILE A 129 3.54 -6.89 8.97
N GLN A 130 2.73 -7.37 9.89
CA GLN A 130 2.89 -8.68 10.53
C GLN A 130 1.59 -9.47 10.42
N THR A 131 1.71 -10.72 10.02
CA THR A 131 0.60 -11.66 10.00
C THR A 131 1.04 -12.93 10.69
N GLU A 132 0.26 -13.39 11.64
CA GLU A 132 0.52 -14.62 12.38
C GLU A 132 -0.75 -15.43 12.49
N ASN A 133 -0.66 -16.71 12.17
CA ASN A 133 -1.71 -17.69 12.40
C ASN A 133 -1.07 -19.04 12.74
N TYR A 134 -1.88 -20.08 12.93
CA TYR A 134 -1.41 -21.42 13.31
C TYR A 134 -0.55 -22.11 12.24
N LEU A 135 -0.50 -21.62 11.00
CA LEU A 135 0.27 -22.21 9.89
C LEU A 135 1.58 -21.46 9.63
N TYR A 136 1.57 -20.15 9.78
CA TYR A 136 2.73 -19.33 9.45
C TYR A 136 2.76 -18.00 10.20
N LYS A 137 3.97 -17.48 10.34
CA LYS A 137 4.27 -16.11 10.77
C LYS A 137 4.99 -15.40 9.63
N SER A 138 4.56 -14.18 9.34
CA SER A 138 5.18 -13.34 8.32
C SER A 138 5.35 -11.92 8.86
N GLU A 139 6.53 -11.37 8.61
CA GLU A 139 6.85 -9.99 8.93
C GLU A 139 7.42 -9.33 7.67
N LYS A 140 6.97 -8.11 7.37
CA LYS A 140 7.44 -7.33 6.23
C LYS A 140 7.69 -5.89 6.67
N TYR A 141 8.87 -5.41 6.38
CA TYR A 141 9.26 -4.02 6.52
C TYR A 141 9.32 -3.37 5.16
N LEU A 142 8.63 -2.25 5.01
CA LEU A 142 8.52 -1.50 3.77
C LEU A 142 9.14 -0.13 3.97
N LEU A 143 9.94 0.30 3.00
CA LEU A 143 10.49 1.65 2.91
C LEU A 143 10.26 2.18 1.49
N MET A 144 9.74 3.38 1.39
CA MET A 144 9.61 4.15 0.15
C MET A 144 10.22 5.51 0.34
N THR A 145 11.04 5.96 -0.60
CA THR A 145 11.67 7.28 -0.60
C THR A 145 11.24 8.05 -1.85
N LEU A 146 10.77 9.27 -1.63
CA LEU A 146 10.42 10.19 -2.72
C LEU A 146 11.36 11.39 -2.70
N ASP A 147 11.66 11.92 -3.86
CA ASP A 147 12.29 13.22 -4.07
C ASP A 147 11.41 14.02 -5.02
N LYS A 148 11.03 15.25 -4.62
CA LYS A 148 10.13 16.13 -5.40
C LYS A 148 8.87 15.42 -5.90
N ASN A 149 8.24 14.61 -5.02
CA ASN A 149 7.07 13.78 -5.29
C ASN A 149 7.28 12.61 -6.28
N HIS A 150 8.50 12.28 -6.68
CA HIS A 150 8.82 11.13 -7.51
C HIS A 150 9.43 10.01 -6.68
N LEU A 151 9.00 8.78 -6.88
CA LEU A 151 9.61 7.61 -6.26
C LEU A 151 11.05 7.45 -6.77
N THR A 152 12.03 7.52 -5.87
CA THR A 152 13.44 7.33 -6.18
C THR A 152 14.01 6.02 -5.64
N HIS A 153 13.44 5.51 -4.54
CA HIS A 153 13.90 4.26 -3.95
C HIS A 153 12.75 3.57 -3.22
N TYR A 154 12.71 2.25 -3.32
CA TYR A 154 11.84 1.41 -2.49
C TYR A 154 12.57 0.17 -2.01
N GLN A 155 12.23 -0.28 -0.83
CA GLN A 155 12.76 -1.48 -0.22
C GLN A 155 11.64 -2.27 0.44
N ILE A 156 11.64 -3.57 0.24
CA ILE A 156 10.74 -4.53 0.86
C ILE A 156 11.60 -5.63 1.44
N GLU A 157 11.65 -5.74 2.75
CA GLU A 157 12.30 -6.84 3.44
C GLU A 157 11.25 -7.69 4.14
N GLY A 158 11.44 -9.00 4.14
CA GLY A 158 10.49 -9.87 4.79
C GLY A 158 11.10 -11.16 5.33
N LEU A 159 10.43 -11.64 6.36
CA LEU A 159 10.67 -12.92 6.99
C LEU A 159 9.37 -13.72 6.95
N GLN A 160 9.44 -14.96 6.52
CA GLN A 160 8.35 -15.91 6.60
C GLN A 160 8.81 -17.18 7.32
N GLU A 161 8.07 -17.59 8.32
CA GLU A 161 8.29 -18.80 9.09
C GLU A 161 7.04 -19.67 8.99
N LEU A 162 7.19 -20.89 8.51
CA LEU A 162 6.12 -21.89 8.47
C LEU A 162 6.16 -22.72 9.75
N PHE A 163 5.01 -23.18 10.23
CA PHE A 163 4.93 -24.06 11.40
C PHE A 163 5.80 -25.33 11.23
N ILE A 164 5.84 -25.88 10.02
CA ILE A 164 6.75 -26.96 9.63
C ILE A 164 7.62 -26.43 8.51
N GLY A 165 8.89 -26.09 8.83
CA GLY A 165 9.81 -25.61 7.82
C GLY A 165 10.88 -24.66 8.33
N LYS A 166 11.70 -24.17 7.39
CA LYS A 166 12.74 -23.18 7.68
C LYS A 166 12.20 -21.77 7.53
N LYS A 167 12.73 -20.85 8.32
CA LYS A 167 12.55 -19.41 8.10
C LYS A 167 13.07 -19.06 6.72
N LYS A 168 12.34 -18.24 5.98
CA LYS A 168 12.75 -17.71 4.68
C LYS A 168 12.81 -16.19 4.75
N ARG A 169 13.93 -15.63 4.32
CA ARG A 169 14.12 -14.18 4.21
C ARG A 169 14.12 -13.79 2.75
N PHE A 170 13.53 -12.64 2.48
CA PHE A 170 13.58 -12.04 1.15
C PHE A 170 13.79 -10.54 1.27
N LYS A 171 14.42 -9.98 0.24
CA LYS A 171 14.61 -8.54 0.08
C LYS A 171 14.42 -8.18 -1.38
N ALA A 172 13.64 -7.15 -1.63
CA ALA A 172 13.57 -6.45 -2.89
C ALA A 172 13.98 -5.00 -2.64
N ASP A 173 14.90 -4.49 -3.45
CA ASP A 173 15.44 -3.15 -3.34
C ASP A 173 15.51 -2.56 -4.74
N GLY A 174 14.91 -1.41 -4.97
CA GLY A 174 14.84 -0.77 -6.28
C GLY A 174 15.17 0.71 -6.23
N ILE A 175 16.16 1.12 -7.05
CA ILE A 175 16.52 2.51 -7.26
C ILE A 175 15.98 2.93 -8.62
N VAL A 176 15.14 3.97 -8.63
CA VAL A 176 14.48 4.51 -9.82
C VAL A 176 15.26 5.73 -10.32
N VAL A 177 15.72 5.70 -11.57
CA VAL A 177 16.50 6.78 -12.19
C VAL A 177 15.58 7.56 -13.13
N TRP A 178 15.27 8.77 -12.75
CA TRP A 178 14.49 9.71 -13.56
C TRP A 178 15.41 10.48 -14.52
N ASN A 179 14.99 10.58 -15.78
CA ASN A 179 15.72 11.35 -16.83
C ASN A 179 15.29 12.82 -16.82
#